data_39f924e45a82f2c3581cfe8722c7a2ef
#
_entry.id   39f924e45a82f2c3581cfe8722c7a2ef
#
_cell.length_a   1.000
_cell.length_b   1.000
_cell.length_c   1.000
_cell.angle_alpha   90.00
_cell.angle_beta   90.00
_cell.angle_gamma   90.00
#
_symmetry.space_group_name_H-M   'P 1'
#
loop_
_entity.id
_entity.type
_entity.pdbx_description
1 polymer ?
#
loop_
_entity_poly.entity_id
_entity_poly.type
_entity_poly.pdbx_seq_one_letter_code
_entity_poly.pdbx_strand_id
1 'polypeptide(L)' 'MTKFKTFKPWVERAWQTILHNATDELNEWLAENPNVEIIDWHPFAVGTSTDYYITVQYKEN' A
#
# COMPACT_ATOMS: atom_id res chain seq x y z
N MET A 1 0.38 3.42 -20.07
CA MET A 1 -0.97 3.48 -19.50
C MET A 1 -0.88 3.66 -17.99
N THR A 2 -1.64 4.58 -17.45
CA THR A 2 -1.66 4.87 -16.01
C THR A 2 -2.63 3.92 -15.30
N LYS A 3 -2.21 3.40 -14.16
CA LYS A 3 -3.00 2.49 -13.36
C LYS A 3 -3.10 3.00 -11.92
N PHE A 4 -4.07 2.48 -11.20
CA PHE A 4 -4.26 2.78 -9.78
C PHE A 4 -4.20 1.49 -8.97
N LYS A 5 -3.62 1.59 -7.79
CA LYS A 5 -3.57 0.48 -6.85
C LYS A 5 -3.76 1.01 -5.44
N THR A 6 -4.59 0.32 -4.66
CA THR A 6 -4.84 0.68 -3.27
C THR A 6 -4.20 -0.34 -2.35
N PHE A 7 -3.45 0.16 -1.38
CA PHE A 7 -2.83 -0.64 -0.33
C PHE A 7 -3.59 -0.41 0.96
N LYS A 8 -3.81 -1.47 1.70
CA LYS A 8 -4.54 -1.40 2.96
C LYS A 8 -3.80 -2.18 4.05
N PRO A 9 -3.98 -1.78 5.31
CA PRO A 9 -3.36 -2.51 6.40
C PRO A 9 -4.00 -3.89 6.55
N TRP A 10 -3.22 -4.84 7.03
CA TRP A 10 -3.72 -6.18 7.33
C TRP A 10 -2.99 -6.76 8.52
N VAL A 11 -3.59 -7.74 9.15
CA VAL A 11 -3.05 -8.37 10.34
C VAL A 11 -2.72 -9.82 10.02
N GLU A 12 -1.46 -10.18 10.25
CA GLU A 12 -1.03 -11.56 10.17
C GLU A 12 -1.25 -12.21 11.53
N ARG A 13 -2.05 -13.26 11.55
CA ARG A 13 -2.35 -14.01 12.77
C ARG A 13 -1.71 -15.38 12.70
N ALA A 14 -0.68 -15.54 13.50
CA ALA A 14 0.01 -16.79 13.69
C ALA A 14 0.11 -17.03 15.20
N TRP A 15 1.20 -17.57 15.65
CA TRP A 15 1.47 -17.65 17.08
C TRP A 15 1.73 -16.28 17.70
N GLN A 16 1.89 -15.28 16.88
CA GLN A 16 2.15 -13.90 17.26
C GLN A 16 1.42 -12.99 16.26
N THR A 17 0.77 -11.95 16.75
CA THR A 17 0.05 -11.00 15.90
C THR A 17 1.03 -9.99 15.33
N ILE A 18 1.06 -9.86 14.00
CA ILE A 18 1.91 -8.91 13.29
C ILE A 18 1.01 -7.99 12.47
N LEU A 19 1.13 -6.68 12.69
CA LEU A 19 0.40 -5.67 11.94
C LEU A 19 1.25 -5.20 10.76
N HIS A 20 0.67 -5.28 9.58
CA HIS A 20 1.26 -4.73 8.35
C HIS A 20 0.47 -3.49 7.95
N ASN A 21 1.11 -2.34 7.92
CA ASN A 21 0.43 -1.12 7.50
C ASN A 21 0.53 -0.93 5.99
N ALA A 22 -0.24 0.05 5.47
CA ALA A 22 -0.29 0.29 4.02
C ALA A 22 1.07 0.71 3.45
N THR A 23 1.87 1.45 4.22
CA THR A 23 3.20 1.87 3.79
C THR A 23 4.13 0.68 3.60
N ASP A 24 4.07 -0.30 4.52
CA ASP A 24 4.87 -1.51 4.40
C ASP A 24 4.49 -2.30 3.14
N GLU A 25 3.20 -2.41 2.88
CA GLU A 25 2.70 -3.09 1.68
C GLU A 25 3.16 -2.37 0.41
N LEU A 26 3.10 -1.05 0.40
CA LEU A 26 3.57 -0.26 -0.73
C LEU A 26 5.05 -0.47 -0.98
N ASN A 27 5.87 -0.42 0.06
CA ASN A 27 7.31 -0.58 -0.06
C ASN A 27 7.69 -1.98 -0.57
N GLU A 28 7.00 -3.00 -0.07
CA GLU A 28 7.22 -4.37 -0.52
C GLU A 28 6.86 -4.53 -2.00
N TRP A 29 5.73 -3.95 -2.41
CA TRP A 29 5.30 -4.01 -3.79
C TRP A 29 6.28 -3.30 -4.73
N LEU A 30 6.80 -2.14 -4.33
CA LEU A 30 7.80 -1.42 -5.11
C LEU A 30 9.11 -2.21 -5.26
N ALA A 31 9.51 -2.91 -4.20
CA ALA A 31 10.70 -3.76 -4.24
C ALA A 31 10.53 -4.93 -5.23
N GLU A 32 9.31 -5.46 -5.34
CA GLU A 32 8.99 -6.56 -6.25
C GLU A 32 8.74 -6.10 -7.68
N ASN A 33 8.51 -4.81 -7.89
CA ASN A 33 8.13 -4.25 -9.18
C ASN A 33 9.01 -3.05 -9.53
N PRO A 34 10.30 -3.26 -9.81
CA PRO A 34 11.24 -2.16 -10.02
C PRO A 34 10.97 -1.33 -11.27
N ASN A 35 10.10 -1.82 -12.17
CA ASN A 35 9.76 -1.11 -13.40
C ASN A 35 8.61 -0.13 -13.21
N VAL A 36 8.08 -0.03 -12.01
CA VAL A 36 6.94 0.83 -11.71
C VAL A 36 7.43 2.23 -11.34
N GLU A 37 6.78 3.24 -11.89
CA GLU A 37 7.00 4.63 -11.54
C GLU A 37 5.74 5.19 -10.88
N ILE A 38 5.88 5.69 -9.65
CA ILE A 38 4.77 6.32 -8.94
C ILE A 38 4.61 7.75 -9.46
N ILE A 39 3.41 8.05 -9.95
CA ILE A 39 3.08 9.38 -10.46
C ILE A 39 2.49 10.24 -9.34
N ASP A 40 1.63 9.65 -8.53
CA ASP A 40 0.98 10.36 -7.43
C ASP A 40 0.54 9.34 -6.38
N TRP A 41 0.34 9.80 -5.16
CA TRP A 41 -0.10 8.93 -4.08
C TRP A 41 -1.03 9.69 -3.13
N HIS A 42 -2.04 8.99 -2.63
CA HIS A 42 -3.09 9.61 -1.82
C HIS A 42 -3.36 8.73 -0.60
N PRO A 43 -2.80 9.07 0.57
CA PRO A 43 -3.16 8.39 1.80
C PRO A 43 -4.51 8.89 2.28
N PHE A 44 -5.34 7.99 2.84
CA PHE A 44 -6.63 8.38 3.41
C PHE A 44 -7.01 7.46 4.56
N ALA A 45 -7.69 8.03 5.56
CA ALA A 45 -8.21 7.28 6.69
C ALA A 45 -9.64 6.85 6.40
N VAL A 46 -10.03 5.70 6.93
CA VAL A 46 -11.39 5.18 6.80
C VAL A 46 -12.01 5.08 8.18
N GLY A 47 -13.11 5.81 8.39
CA GLY A 47 -13.84 5.81 9.66
C GLY A 47 -13.01 6.41 10.79
N THR A 48 -13.14 5.82 11.98
CA THR A 48 -12.43 6.25 13.18
C THR A 48 -11.14 5.47 13.42
N SER A 49 -10.76 4.62 12.49
CA SER A 49 -9.56 3.81 12.60
C SER A 49 -8.30 4.67 12.56
N THR A 50 -7.28 4.26 13.30
CA THR A 50 -5.96 4.86 13.21
C THR A 50 -5.20 4.36 11.99
N ASP A 51 -5.69 3.31 11.36
CA ASP A 51 -5.09 2.76 10.14
C ASP A 51 -5.51 3.58 8.93
N TYR A 52 -4.64 3.64 7.96
CA TYR A 52 -4.92 4.39 6.75
C TYR A 52 -4.63 3.53 5.52
N TYR A 53 -5.31 3.86 4.43
CA TYR A 53 -5.12 3.25 3.13
C TYR A 53 -4.29 4.19 2.27
N ILE A 54 -3.58 3.65 1.29
CA ILE A 54 -2.83 4.44 0.33
C ILE A 54 -3.24 4.02 -1.07
N THR A 55 -3.72 4.97 -1.87
CA THR A 55 -3.96 4.75 -3.29
C THR A 55 -2.84 5.40 -4.08
N VAL A 56 -2.20 4.66 -4.95
CA VAL A 56 -1.14 5.18 -5.81
C VAL A 56 -1.59 5.16 -7.26
N GLN A 57 -1.19 6.20 -7.97
CA GLN A 57 -1.29 6.27 -9.42
C GLN A 57 0.10 5.98 -9.98
N TYR A 58 0.21 5.02 -10.86
CA TYR A 58 1.50 4.56 -11.33
C TYR A 58 1.45 4.18 -12.79
N LYS A 59 2.63 4.06 -13.37
CA LYS A 59 2.79 3.49 -14.71
C LYS A 59 3.90 2.45 -14.68
N GLU A 60 3.79 1.46 -15.55
CA GLU A 60 4.81 0.46 -15.75
C GLU A 60 5.64 0.82 -16.98
N ASN A 61 6.94 0.77 -16.81
CA ASN A 61 7.87 1.04 -17.90
C ASN A 61 8.25 -0.23 -18.62
#